data_08004ec54bd9107d017e8b261757c8a9
#
_entry.id   08004ec54bd9107d017e8b261757c8a9
#
_cell.length_a   1.000
_cell.length_b   1.000
_cell.length_c   1.000
_cell.angle_alpha   90.00
_cell.angle_beta   90.00
_cell.angle_gamma   90.00
#
_symmetry.space_group_name_H-M   'P 1'
#
loop_
_entity.id
_entity.type
_entity.pdbx_description
1 polymer ?
#
loop_
_entity_poly.entity_id
_entity_poly.type
_entity_poly.pdbx_seq_one_letter_code
_entity_poly.pdbx_strand_id
1 'polypeptide(L)'
;VRGIAADKRTQVEALVRSLKDCFEEYLSYSPQISKDVVYNIISSDSPLYLSEYMPANLLLKYEDKQVILNESTLLGRLEKLLTLLRQECQVLEIERDLDDKVNAQMDKGQREYYLREQMHIISEELGDSEDTRAEADTYREKIRALALDEESTEKLLKECDRLARMQGSSAESGVIRSYLDACLALPWHTATEDDLDQAHARKVLDREHYGLQKVKERILELLAVRKLNQDVKGQIICLVGPPGVGKTSVAISIARALNRKLARLSLGGVRDEAEIRGHRKTYIGAMPGRIMTALIQAKSKNALLLLDEIDKLGSDYKGDPSSALL
;
A
#
# COMPACT_ATOMS: atom_id res chain seq x y z
N VAL A 1 49.40 -13.05 -23.51
CA VAL A 1 49.16 -14.47 -23.20
C VAL A 1 50.47 -15.28 -23.15
N ARG A 2 51.65 -14.66 -23.05
CA ARG A 2 52.92 -15.35 -22.80
C ARG A 2 53.17 -15.44 -21.33
N GLY A 3 52.94 -16.66 -20.70
CA GLY A 3 53.33 -16.92 -19.32
C GLY A 3 52.37 -17.73 -18.46
N ILE A 4 51.22 -18.22 -18.98
CA ILE A 4 50.33 -19.11 -18.23
C ILE A 4 50.83 -20.55 -18.40
N ALA A 5 51.12 -21.26 -17.30
CA ALA A 5 51.45 -22.67 -17.32
C ALA A 5 50.31 -23.50 -18.00
N ALA A 6 50.69 -24.63 -18.67
CA ALA A 6 49.73 -25.42 -19.45
C ALA A 6 48.47 -25.80 -18.66
N ASP A 7 48.62 -26.11 -17.40
CA ASP A 7 47.53 -26.44 -16.45
C ASP A 7 46.55 -25.26 -16.24
N LYS A 8 47.04 -24.03 -16.19
CA LYS A 8 46.22 -22.81 -16.09
C LYS A 8 45.50 -22.45 -17.39
N ARG A 9 45.96 -22.88 -18.55
CA ARG A 9 45.25 -22.65 -19.81
C ARG A 9 43.93 -23.41 -19.86
N THR A 10 43.94 -24.67 -19.49
CA THR A 10 42.71 -25.49 -19.45
C THR A 10 41.67 -24.93 -18.45
N GLN A 11 42.16 -24.40 -17.32
CA GLN A 11 41.26 -23.73 -16.34
C GLN A 11 40.65 -22.44 -16.93
N VAL A 12 41.43 -21.62 -17.61
CA VAL A 12 40.96 -20.40 -18.25
C VAL A 12 39.94 -20.70 -19.36
N GLU A 13 40.18 -21.73 -20.18
CA GLU A 13 39.24 -22.16 -21.23
C GLU A 13 37.91 -22.66 -20.60
N ALA A 14 37.97 -23.43 -19.52
CA ALA A 14 36.80 -23.90 -18.85
C ALA A 14 35.97 -22.74 -18.26
N LEU A 15 36.64 -21.74 -17.66
CA LEU A 15 36.00 -20.56 -17.13
C LEU A 15 35.35 -19.70 -18.24
N VAL A 16 36.00 -19.54 -19.39
CA VAL A 16 35.44 -18.82 -20.51
C VAL A 16 34.16 -19.50 -21.02
N ARG A 17 34.16 -20.84 -21.15
CA ARG A 17 32.94 -21.57 -21.51
C ARG A 17 31.83 -21.35 -20.51
N SER A 18 32.11 -21.58 -19.21
CA SER A 18 31.13 -21.36 -18.14
C SER A 18 30.61 -19.93 -18.07
N LEU A 19 31.44 -18.93 -18.41
CA LEU A 19 31.02 -17.53 -18.50
C LEU A 19 30.08 -17.29 -19.67
N LYS A 20 30.35 -17.88 -20.82
CA LYS A 20 29.45 -17.76 -21.98
C LYS A 20 28.11 -18.46 -21.71
N ASP A 21 28.13 -19.66 -21.15
CA ASP A 21 26.91 -20.38 -20.79
C ASP A 21 26.06 -19.57 -19.78
N CYS A 22 26.71 -19.05 -18.73
CA CYS A 22 26.04 -18.20 -17.74
C CYS A 22 25.55 -16.86 -18.33
N PHE A 23 26.25 -16.32 -19.31
CA PHE A 23 25.81 -15.12 -20.02
C PHE A 23 24.60 -15.38 -20.91
N GLU A 24 24.50 -16.54 -21.56
CA GLU A 24 23.30 -16.95 -22.31
C GLU A 24 22.08 -17.09 -21.36
N GLU A 25 22.29 -17.64 -20.17
CA GLU A 25 21.26 -17.70 -19.13
C GLU A 25 20.83 -16.28 -18.68
N TYR A 26 21.79 -15.40 -18.41
CA TYR A 26 21.54 -14.00 -18.05
C TYR A 26 20.73 -13.25 -19.13
N LEU A 27 20.99 -13.50 -20.41
CA LEU A 27 20.23 -12.90 -21.51
C LEU A 27 18.75 -13.31 -21.51
N SER A 28 18.43 -14.48 -21.01
CA SER A 28 17.04 -14.94 -20.91
C SER A 28 16.21 -14.12 -19.90
N TYR A 29 16.89 -13.49 -18.93
CA TYR A 29 16.28 -12.62 -17.92
C TYR A 29 16.40 -11.13 -18.27
N SER A 30 17.40 -10.73 -19.06
CA SER A 30 17.71 -9.33 -19.36
C SER A 30 17.74 -9.06 -20.87
N PRO A 31 16.60 -9.00 -21.56
CA PRO A 31 16.54 -8.80 -23.03
C PRO A 31 16.96 -7.40 -23.50
N GLN A 32 17.25 -6.47 -22.59
CA GLN A 32 17.59 -5.07 -22.92
C GLN A 32 19.04 -4.87 -23.39
N ILE A 33 19.88 -5.91 -23.36
CA ILE A 33 21.27 -5.83 -23.82
C ILE A 33 21.30 -5.71 -25.36
N SER A 34 22.10 -4.76 -25.87
CA SER A 34 22.18 -4.54 -27.31
C SER A 34 22.76 -5.77 -28.04
N LYS A 35 22.24 -6.03 -29.22
CA LYS A 35 22.68 -7.16 -30.06
C LYS A 35 24.17 -7.14 -30.35
N ASP A 36 24.78 -5.96 -30.45
CA ASP A 36 26.21 -5.78 -30.69
C ASP A 36 27.05 -6.26 -29.52
N VAL A 37 26.60 -6.00 -28.27
CA VAL A 37 27.26 -6.48 -27.06
C VAL A 37 27.19 -8.00 -26.98
N VAL A 38 26.03 -8.57 -27.25
CA VAL A 38 25.81 -10.03 -27.27
C VAL A 38 26.74 -10.68 -28.30
N TYR A 39 26.78 -10.14 -29.53
CA TYR A 39 27.64 -10.65 -30.60
C TYR A 39 29.10 -10.60 -30.17
N ASN A 40 29.59 -9.48 -29.65
CA ASN A 40 30.99 -9.32 -29.24
C ASN A 40 31.40 -10.26 -28.10
N ILE A 41 30.53 -10.57 -27.20
CA ILE A 41 30.79 -11.51 -26.08
C ILE A 41 30.84 -12.96 -26.60
N ILE A 42 29.84 -13.37 -27.39
CA ILE A 42 29.73 -14.75 -27.86
C ILE A 42 30.86 -15.07 -28.89
N SER A 43 31.18 -14.13 -29.80
CA SER A 43 32.19 -14.32 -30.87
C SER A 43 33.65 -14.22 -30.39
N SER A 44 33.88 -13.62 -29.22
CA SER A 44 35.24 -13.46 -28.69
C SER A 44 35.72 -14.70 -27.93
N ASP A 45 36.91 -15.19 -28.28
CA ASP A 45 37.62 -16.25 -27.52
C ASP A 45 38.80 -15.70 -26.71
N SER A 46 38.93 -14.38 -26.60
CA SER A 46 39.98 -13.76 -25.80
C SER A 46 39.58 -13.64 -24.33
N PRO A 47 40.20 -14.40 -23.42
CA PRO A 47 39.86 -14.35 -22.00
C PRO A 47 40.05 -12.96 -21.36
N LEU A 48 41.09 -12.24 -21.84
CA LEU A 48 41.38 -10.89 -21.36
C LEU A 48 40.26 -9.92 -21.79
N TYR A 49 39.89 -9.96 -23.07
CA TYR A 49 38.82 -9.13 -23.59
C TYR A 49 37.52 -9.38 -22.86
N LEU A 50 37.13 -10.63 -22.64
CA LEU A 50 35.90 -10.97 -21.93
C LEU A 50 35.89 -10.48 -20.49
N SER A 51 37.05 -10.59 -19.79
CA SER A 51 37.18 -10.12 -18.41
C SER A 51 37.03 -8.60 -18.23
N GLU A 52 37.18 -7.82 -19.30
CA GLU A 52 37.06 -6.36 -19.32
C GLU A 52 35.72 -5.92 -19.92
N TYR A 53 35.35 -6.52 -21.07
CA TYR A 53 34.18 -6.12 -21.83
C TYR A 53 32.84 -6.54 -21.19
N MET A 54 32.76 -7.75 -20.62
CA MET A 54 31.54 -8.22 -19.99
C MET A 54 31.13 -7.35 -18.79
N PRO A 55 32.00 -7.10 -17.79
CA PRO A 55 31.61 -6.26 -16.64
C PRO A 55 31.23 -4.84 -17.03
N ALA A 56 31.83 -4.29 -18.09
CA ALA A 56 31.52 -2.94 -18.57
C ALA A 56 30.10 -2.82 -19.11
N ASN A 57 29.59 -3.88 -19.79
CA ASN A 57 28.33 -3.87 -20.51
C ASN A 57 27.18 -4.60 -19.77
N LEU A 58 27.46 -5.32 -18.70
CA LEU A 58 26.44 -5.96 -17.87
C LEU A 58 25.87 -4.97 -16.84
N LEU A 59 24.60 -5.21 -16.44
CA LEU A 59 23.89 -4.40 -15.43
C LEU A 59 24.31 -4.78 -14.00
N LEU A 60 25.60 -4.98 -13.75
CA LEU A 60 26.14 -5.24 -12.43
C LEU A 60 26.24 -3.96 -11.60
N LYS A 61 26.15 -4.09 -10.27
CA LYS A 61 26.36 -2.99 -9.34
C LYS A 61 27.77 -2.43 -9.44
N TYR A 62 27.92 -1.15 -9.12
CA TYR A 62 29.22 -0.47 -9.20
C TYR A 62 30.27 -1.13 -8.30
N GLU A 63 29.88 -1.53 -7.10
CA GLU A 63 30.75 -2.21 -6.12
C GLU A 63 31.28 -3.53 -6.68
N ASP A 64 30.45 -4.31 -7.35
CA ASP A 64 30.81 -5.59 -7.96
C ASP A 64 31.81 -5.43 -9.12
N LYS A 65 31.56 -4.41 -9.96
CA LYS A 65 32.52 -4.03 -11.02
C LYS A 65 33.88 -3.65 -10.45
N GLN A 66 33.91 -2.94 -9.31
CA GLN A 66 35.15 -2.56 -8.64
C GLN A 66 35.88 -3.77 -8.05
N VAL A 67 35.17 -4.77 -7.53
CA VAL A 67 35.76 -6.02 -7.03
C VAL A 67 36.49 -6.78 -8.15
N ILE A 68 35.90 -6.80 -9.37
CA ILE A 68 36.54 -7.43 -10.53
C ILE A 68 37.81 -6.65 -10.95
N LEU A 69 37.74 -5.32 -10.98
CA LEU A 69 38.85 -4.46 -11.37
C LEU A 69 40.04 -4.54 -10.41
N ASN A 70 39.78 -4.72 -9.12
CA ASN A 70 40.82 -4.83 -8.09
C ASN A 70 41.60 -6.15 -8.15
N GLU A 71 41.09 -7.15 -8.89
CA GLU A 71 41.78 -8.41 -9.05
C GLU A 71 42.93 -8.29 -10.04
N SER A 72 44.14 -8.63 -9.61
CA SER A 72 45.37 -8.47 -10.40
C SER A 72 45.61 -9.59 -11.42
N THR A 73 45.02 -10.77 -11.19
CA THR A 73 45.23 -11.95 -12.04
C THR A 73 44.07 -12.18 -13.00
N LEU A 74 44.35 -12.58 -14.23
CA LEU A 74 43.32 -12.88 -15.23
C LEU A 74 42.39 -14.01 -14.73
N LEU A 75 42.95 -15.06 -14.13
CA LEU A 75 42.19 -16.19 -13.60
C LEU A 75 41.23 -15.72 -12.54
N GLY A 76 41.70 -14.94 -11.56
CA GLY A 76 40.88 -14.43 -10.48
C GLY A 76 39.78 -13.47 -10.96
N ARG A 77 40.03 -12.65 -12.01
CA ARG A 77 39.00 -11.81 -12.63
C ARG A 77 37.88 -12.63 -13.24
N LEU A 78 38.23 -13.71 -13.98
CA LEU A 78 37.22 -14.58 -14.59
C LEU A 78 36.42 -15.37 -13.56
N GLU A 79 37.05 -15.85 -12.49
CA GLU A 79 36.38 -16.54 -11.39
C GLU A 79 35.40 -15.63 -10.65
N LYS A 80 35.84 -14.40 -10.32
CA LYS A 80 34.97 -13.41 -9.69
C LYS A 80 33.81 -13.00 -10.58
N LEU A 81 34.08 -12.76 -11.87
CA LEU A 81 33.05 -12.43 -12.84
C LEU A 81 32.01 -13.54 -12.95
N LEU A 82 32.44 -14.81 -13.04
CA LEU A 82 31.53 -15.95 -13.09
C LEU A 82 30.68 -16.06 -11.83
N THR A 83 31.30 -15.85 -10.67
CA THR A 83 30.59 -15.90 -9.38
C THR A 83 29.51 -14.82 -9.29
N LEU A 84 29.86 -13.58 -9.65
CA LEU A 84 28.93 -12.44 -9.61
C LEU A 84 27.81 -12.60 -10.66
N LEU A 85 28.15 -13.09 -11.86
CA LEU A 85 27.15 -13.30 -12.90
C LEU A 85 26.15 -14.40 -12.50
N ARG A 86 26.61 -15.49 -11.86
CA ARG A 86 25.72 -16.54 -11.33
C ARG A 86 24.81 -16.01 -10.23
N GLN A 87 25.33 -15.19 -9.32
CA GLN A 87 24.54 -14.57 -8.28
C GLN A 87 23.46 -13.66 -8.87
N GLU A 88 23.82 -12.90 -9.90
CA GLU A 88 22.86 -12.02 -10.59
C GLU A 88 21.78 -12.83 -11.31
N CYS A 89 22.11 -13.92 -11.99
CA CYS A 89 21.13 -14.82 -12.60
C CYS A 89 20.14 -15.37 -11.55
N GLN A 90 20.63 -15.78 -10.38
CA GLN A 90 19.74 -16.25 -9.29
C GLN A 90 18.81 -15.17 -8.78
N VAL A 91 19.27 -13.93 -8.67
CA VAL A 91 18.42 -12.79 -8.26
C VAL A 91 17.35 -12.53 -9.31
N LEU A 92 17.73 -12.47 -10.59
CA LEU A 92 16.80 -12.24 -11.71
C LEU A 92 15.77 -13.37 -11.85
N GLU A 93 16.15 -14.62 -11.61
CA GLU A 93 15.22 -15.75 -11.56
C GLU A 93 14.16 -15.57 -10.47
N ILE A 94 14.60 -15.18 -9.26
CA ILE A 94 13.67 -14.93 -8.14
C ILE A 94 12.77 -13.72 -8.44
N GLU A 95 13.30 -12.65 -9.01
CA GLU A 95 12.51 -11.48 -9.40
C GLU A 95 11.44 -11.84 -10.42
N ARG A 96 11.79 -12.63 -11.44
CA ARG A 96 10.83 -13.12 -12.43
C ARG A 96 9.74 -13.99 -11.80
N ASP A 97 10.11 -14.92 -10.93
CA ASP A 97 9.14 -15.76 -10.19
C ASP A 97 8.19 -14.94 -9.33
N LEU A 98 8.69 -13.85 -8.73
CA LEU A 98 7.87 -12.92 -7.97
C LEU A 98 6.92 -12.13 -8.87
N ASP A 99 7.42 -11.61 -10.00
CA ASP A 99 6.62 -10.90 -10.99
C ASP A 99 5.53 -11.80 -11.58
N ASP A 100 5.85 -13.05 -11.91
CA ASP A 100 4.90 -14.02 -12.42
C ASP A 100 3.80 -14.33 -11.38
N LYS A 101 4.15 -14.43 -10.09
CA LYS A 101 3.18 -14.61 -9.00
C LYS A 101 2.30 -13.38 -8.80
N VAL A 102 2.87 -12.18 -8.86
CA VAL A 102 2.12 -10.92 -8.76
C VAL A 102 1.17 -10.78 -9.94
N ASN A 103 1.65 -11.03 -11.17
CA ASN A 103 0.82 -10.98 -12.37
C ASN A 103 -0.29 -12.03 -12.35
N ALA A 104 -0.01 -13.25 -11.91
CA ALA A 104 -1.03 -14.29 -11.76
C ALA A 104 -2.10 -13.93 -10.70
N GLN A 105 -1.73 -13.18 -9.67
CA GLN A 105 -2.67 -12.70 -8.66
C GLN A 105 -3.50 -11.51 -9.16
N MET A 106 -2.90 -10.62 -9.97
CA MET A 106 -3.61 -9.53 -10.66
C MET A 106 -4.56 -10.08 -11.74
N ASP A 107 -4.15 -11.08 -12.52
CA ASP A 107 -4.99 -11.75 -13.52
C ASP A 107 -6.20 -12.45 -12.90
N LYS A 108 -6.03 -13.05 -11.72
CA LYS A 108 -7.18 -13.62 -10.97
C LYS A 108 -8.19 -12.56 -10.59
N GLY A 109 -7.73 -11.41 -10.09
CA GLY A 109 -8.60 -10.29 -9.73
C GLY A 109 -9.32 -9.69 -10.95
N GLN A 110 -8.60 -9.49 -12.05
CA GLN A 110 -9.17 -9.00 -13.31
C GLN A 110 -10.15 -10.02 -13.93
N ARG A 111 -9.81 -11.31 -13.88
CA ARG A 111 -10.67 -12.38 -14.38
C ARG A 111 -11.93 -12.53 -13.54
N GLU A 112 -11.84 -12.39 -12.22
CA GLU A 112 -13.01 -12.40 -11.33
C GLU A 112 -13.90 -11.18 -11.58
N TYR A 113 -13.30 -10.00 -11.77
CA TYR A 113 -14.01 -8.79 -12.18
C TYR A 113 -14.69 -8.98 -13.55
N TYR A 114 -13.96 -9.49 -14.54
CA TYR A 114 -14.50 -9.74 -15.88
C TYR A 114 -15.63 -10.79 -15.89
N LEU A 115 -15.51 -11.85 -15.10
CA LEU A 115 -16.56 -12.86 -14.96
C LEU A 115 -17.80 -12.29 -14.25
N ARG A 116 -17.62 -11.43 -13.25
CA ARG A 116 -18.72 -10.70 -12.60
C ARG A 116 -19.39 -9.76 -13.58
N GLU A 117 -18.63 -9.07 -14.41
CA GLU A 117 -19.16 -8.19 -15.43
C GLU A 117 -19.89 -8.97 -16.54
N GLN A 118 -19.39 -10.11 -16.97
CA GLN A 118 -20.09 -11.01 -17.87
C GLN A 118 -21.39 -11.57 -17.27
N MET A 119 -21.37 -12.00 -16.02
CA MET A 119 -22.60 -12.38 -15.31
C MET A 119 -23.58 -11.23 -15.25
N HIS A 120 -23.10 -10.01 -15.05
CA HIS A 120 -23.91 -8.81 -15.03
C HIS A 120 -24.57 -8.54 -16.39
N ILE A 121 -23.81 -8.64 -17.49
CA ILE A 121 -24.32 -8.45 -18.87
C ILE A 121 -25.34 -9.55 -19.23
N ILE A 122 -25.06 -10.80 -18.86
CA ILE A 122 -25.99 -11.93 -19.09
C ILE A 122 -27.28 -11.75 -18.29
N SER A 123 -27.18 -11.31 -17.05
CA SER A 123 -28.30 -10.96 -16.17
C SER A 123 -29.15 -9.81 -16.77
N GLU A 124 -28.47 -8.86 -17.42
CA GLU A 124 -29.11 -7.73 -18.11
C GLU A 124 -29.88 -8.14 -19.35
N GLU A 125 -29.34 -9.04 -20.20
CA GLU A 125 -30.03 -9.58 -21.37
C GLU A 125 -31.23 -10.46 -21.00
N LEU A 126 -31.23 -11.05 -19.80
CA LEU A 126 -32.33 -11.84 -19.24
C LEU A 126 -33.47 -11.00 -18.63
N GLY A 127 -33.34 -9.66 -18.60
CA GLY A 127 -34.43 -8.74 -18.23
C GLY A 127 -34.58 -8.46 -16.73
N ASP A 128 -33.50 -8.40 -15.98
CA ASP A 128 -33.41 -8.28 -14.51
C ASP A 128 -33.89 -6.94 -13.90
N SER A 129 -35.04 -6.47 -14.31
CA SER A 129 -35.72 -5.41 -13.53
C SER A 129 -36.27 -5.93 -12.19
N GLU A 130 -36.48 -7.23 -12.05
CA GLU A 130 -36.88 -7.86 -10.77
C GLU A 130 -35.73 -7.95 -9.79
N ASP A 131 -34.52 -8.28 -10.23
CA ASP A 131 -33.35 -8.39 -9.37
C ASP A 131 -32.91 -7.04 -8.76
N THR A 132 -32.97 -5.96 -9.52
CA THR A 132 -32.63 -4.63 -9.01
C THR A 132 -33.63 -4.15 -7.96
N ARG A 133 -34.90 -4.53 -8.08
CA ARG A 133 -35.91 -4.24 -7.04
C ARG A 133 -35.69 -5.07 -5.80
N ALA A 134 -35.42 -6.36 -5.93
CA ALA A 134 -35.10 -7.25 -4.81
C ALA A 134 -33.83 -6.79 -4.08
N GLU A 135 -32.81 -6.35 -4.82
CA GLU A 135 -31.60 -5.75 -4.27
C GLU A 135 -31.90 -4.46 -3.47
N ALA A 136 -32.70 -3.55 -4.06
CA ALA A 136 -33.10 -2.32 -3.40
C ALA A 136 -33.91 -2.59 -2.12
N ASP A 137 -34.75 -3.63 -2.10
CA ASP A 137 -35.50 -4.05 -0.91
C ASP A 137 -34.55 -4.59 0.17
N THR A 138 -33.53 -5.35 -0.22
CA THR A 138 -32.48 -5.79 0.70
C THR A 138 -31.73 -4.60 1.35
N TYR A 139 -31.41 -3.57 0.57
CA TYR A 139 -30.82 -2.33 1.09
C TYR A 139 -31.78 -1.61 2.05
N ARG A 140 -33.08 -1.52 1.73
CA ARG A 140 -34.09 -0.90 2.61
C ARG A 140 -34.20 -1.60 3.95
N GLU A 141 -34.17 -2.93 3.97
CA GLU A 141 -34.21 -3.72 5.21
C GLU A 141 -32.95 -3.45 6.06
N LYS A 142 -31.76 -3.47 5.46
CA LYS A 142 -30.51 -3.17 6.14
C LYS A 142 -30.48 -1.75 6.72
N ILE A 143 -30.97 -0.75 5.96
CA ILE A 143 -31.03 0.65 6.41
C ILE A 143 -31.99 0.80 7.58
N ARG A 144 -33.16 0.17 7.54
CA ARG A 144 -34.11 0.19 8.65
C ARG A 144 -33.55 -0.49 9.90
N ALA A 145 -32.80 -1.57 9.73
CA ALA A 145 -32.16 -2.27 10.82
C ALA A 145 -31.05 -1.44 11.50
N LEU A 146 -30.50 -0.45 10.81
CA LEU A 146 -29.51 0.49 11.41
C LEU A 146 -30.14 1.46 12.40
N ALA A 147 -31.47 1.65 12.42
CA ALA A 147 -32.18 2.55 13.32
C ALA A 147 -31.53 3.94 13.43
N LEU A 148 -31.25 4.57 12.29
CA LEU A 148 -30.71 5.91 12.18
C LEU A 148 -31.79 6.97 12.49
N ASP A 149 -31.35 8.24 12.61
CA ASP A 149 -32.26 9.37 12.65
C ASP A 149 -33.16 9.42 11.38
N GLU A 150 -34.33 10.02 11.52
CA GLU A 150 -35.34 10.05 10.47
C GLU A 150 -34.84 10.70 9.18
N GLU A 151 -34.08 11.80 9.30
CA GLU A 151 -33.52 12.53 8.17
C GLU A 151 -32.50 11.69 7.36
N SER A 152 -31.58 11.00 8.07
CA SER A 152 -30.59 10.12 7.46
C SER A 152 -31.22 8.89 6.82
N THR A 153 -32.20 8.30 7.51
CA THR A 153 -32.96 7.15 6.99
C THR A 153 -33.69 7.52 5.71
N GLU A 154 -34.40 8.67 5.68
CA GLU A 154 -35.12 9.12 4.49
C GLU A 154 -34.19 9.36 3.30
N LYS A 155 -33.03 9.99 3.54
CA LYS A 155 -32.02 10.21 2.49
C LYS A 155 -31.52 8.90 1.87
N LEU A 156 -31.23 7.90 2.69
CA LEU A 156 -30.76 6.60 2.21
C LEU A 156 -31.88 5.81 1.50
N LEU A 157 -33.10 5.86 1.99
CA LEU A 157 -34.26 5.23 1.35
C LEU A 157 -34.55 5.84 -0.02
N LYS A 158 -34.41 7.16 -0.19
CA LYS A 158 -34.53 7.83 -1.51
C LYS A 158 -33.49 7.31 -2.51
N GLU A 159 -32.26 7.01 -2.08
CA GLU A 159 -31.27 6.41 -2.97
C GLU A 159 -31.63 4.96 -3.32
N CYS A 160 -32.21 4.19 -2.39
CA CYS A 160 -32.74 2.85 -2.71
C CYS A 160 -33.90 2.92 -3.72
N ASP A 161 -34.81 3.92 -3.61
CA ASP A 161 -35.90 4.13 -4.56
C ASP A 161 -35.37 4.53 -5.93
N ARG A 162 -34.29 5.27 -5.98
CA ARG A 162 -33.59 5.60 -7.21
C ARG A 162 -32.96 4.37 -7.84
N LEU A 163 -32.26 3.54 -7.05
CA LEU A 163 -31.70 2.27 -7.50
C LEU A 163 -32.78 1.35 -8.11
N ALA A 164 -33.91 1.20 -7.43
CA ALA A 164 -35.02 0.35 -7.89
C ALA A 164 -35.65 0.77 -9.22
N ARG A 165 -35.47 2.04 -9.64
CA ARG A 165 -35.99 2.59 -10.90
C ARG A 165 -34.97 2.55 -12.04
N MET A 166 -33.73 2.24 -11.73
CA MET A 166 -32.64 2.19 -12.71
C MET A 166 -32.49 0.81 -13.34
N GLN A 167 -31.96 0.79 -14.54
CA GLN A 167 -31.47 -0.45 -15.12
C GLN A 167 -30.25 -0.89 -14.34
N GLY A 168 -30.22 -2.16 -13.92
CA GLY A 168 -29.20 -2.72 -13.03
C GLY A 168 -27.75 -2.57 -13.48
N SER A 169 -27.52 -2.51 -14.78
CA SER A 169 -26.22 -2.41 -15.45
C SER A 169 -25.73 -0.98 -15.68
N SER A 170 -26.52 0.04 -15.34
CA SER A 170 -26.08 1.42 -15.57
C SER A 170 -24.89 1.77 -14.67
N ALA A 171 -23.90 2.50 -15.19
CA ALA A 171 -22.78 3.01 -14.40
C ALA A 171 -23.26 3.81 -13.17
N GLU A 172 -24.42 4.44 -13.28
CA GLU A 172 -25.07 5.20 -12.23
C GLU A 172 -25.60 4.30 -11.10
N SER A 173 -26.13 3.12 -11.41
CA SER A 173 -26.54 2.13 -10.40
C SER A 173 -25.34 1.63 -9.58
N GLY A 174 -24.18 1.43 -10.21
CA GLY A 174 -22.95 1.08 -9.53
C GLY A 174 -22.47 2.15 -8.53
N VAL A 175 -22.63 3.43 -8.88
CA VAL A 175 -22.33 4.55 -7.98
C VAL A 175 -23.24 4.54 -6.75
N ILE A 176 -24.55 4.31 -6.95
CA ILE A 176 -25.52 4.25 -5.84
C ILE A 176 -25.23 3.06 -4.93
N ARG A 177 -24.93 1.87 -5.49
CA ARG A 177 -24.51 0.69 -4.70
C ARG A 177 -23.30 0.99 -3.84
N SER A 178 -22.23 1.51 -4.44
CA SER A 178 -21.00 1.85 -3.71
C SER A 178 -21.26 2.86 -2.58
N TYR A 179 -22.14 3.82 -2.79
CA TYR A 179 -22.55 4.77 -1.77
C TYR A 179 -23.34 4.10 -0.64
N LEU A 180 -24.33 3.28 -0.95
CA LEU A 180 -25.13 2.55 0.03
C LEU A 180 -24.26 1.57 0.84
N ASP A 181 -23.38 0.84 0.17
CA ASP A 181 -22.44 -0.07 0.82
C ASP A 181 -21.51 0.66 1.80
N ALA A 182 -20.96 1.80 1.40
CA ALA A 182 -20.12 2.63 2.26
C ALA A 182 -20.91 3.13 3.49
N CYS A 183 -22.16 3.55 3.31
CA CYS A 183 -23.03 4.00 4.41
C CYS A 183 -23.37 2.85 5.37
N LEU A 184 -23.65 1.66 4.85
CA LEU A 184 -23.95 0.47 5.65
C LEU A 184 -22.73 -0.05 6.41
N ALA A 185 -21.51 0.14 5.87
CA ALA A 185 -20.27 -0.27 6.50
C ALA A 185 -19.83 0.63 7.65
N LEU A 186 -20.42 1.82 7.80
CA LEU A 186 -20.09 2.74 8.89
C LEU A 186 -20.57 2.19 10.23
N PRO A 187 -19.77 2.34 11.30
CA PRO A 187 -20.12 1.87 12.65
C PRO A 187 -21.05 2.84 13.37
N TRP A 188 -22.29 3.00 12.89
CA TRP A 188 -23.26 3.97 13.42
C TRP A 188 -23.51 3.88 14.92
N HIS A 189 -23.68 2.66 15.44
CA HIS A 189 -24.01 2.40 16.83
C HIS A 189 -22.89 1.70 17.61
N THR A 190 -21.88 1.19 16.91
CA THR A 190 -20.79 0.47 17.55
C THR A 190 -19.80 1.46 18.16
N ALA A 191 -19.68 1.47 19.46
CA ALA A 191 -18.69 2.25 20.20
C ALA A 191 -17.97 1.36 21.21
N THR A 192 -16.74 1.71 21.54
CA THR A 192 -16.05 1.13 22.71
C THR A 192 -16.39 1.94 23.95
N GLU A 193 -16.44 1.29 25.11
CA GLU A 193 -16.56 1.99 26.38
C GLU A 193 -15.22 2.65 26.71
N ASP A 194 -15.28 3.96 26.98
CA ASP A 194 -14.08 4.72 27.32
C ASP A 194 -13.60 4.35 28.73
N ASP A 195 -12.33 3.96 28.83
CA ASP A 195 -11.66 3.85 30.13
C ASP A 195 -11.06 5.21 30.50
N LEU A 196 -11.63 5.84 31.50
CA LEU A 196 -11.20 7.15 32.03
C LEU A 196 -10.47 7.02 33.38
N ASP A 197 -10.00 5.82 33.73
CA ASP A 197 -9.17 5.62 34.91
C ASP A 197 -7.76 6.15 34.70
N GLN A 198 -7.44 7.23 35.41
CA GLN A 198 -6.12 7.86 35.34
C GLN A 198 -4.98 6.95 35.80
N ALA A 199 -5.27 6.07 36.80
CA ALA A 199 -4.24 5.16 37.31
C ALA A 199 -3.91 4.09 36.28
N HIS A 200 -4.91 3.57 35.56
CA HIS A 200 -4.72 2.67 34.45
C HIS A 200 -3.98 3.35 33.30
N ALA A 201 -4.43 4.54 32.88
CA ALA A 201 -3.81 5.30 31.82
C ALA A 201 -2.33 5.62 32.12
N ARG A 202 -2.00 6.02 33.34
CA ARG A 202 -0.60 6.24 33.78
C ARG A 202 0.22 4.98 33.66
N LYS A 203 -0.27 3.83 34.12
CA LYS A 203 0.43 2.54 34.01
C LYS A 203 0.72 2.15 32.55
N VAL A 204 -0.25 2.35 31.66
CA VAL A 204 -0.05 2.07 30.23
C VAL A 204 1.04 2.97 29.64
N LEU A 205 0.96 4.27 29.88
CA LEU A 205 1.93 5.26 29.37
C LEU A 205 3.33 5.04 29.95
N ASP A 206 3.45 4.69 31.23
CA ASP A 206 4.75 4.46 31.89
C ASP A 206 5.41 3.15 31.43
N ARG A 207 4.60 2.14 31.15
CA ARG A 207 5.09 0.86 30.60
C ARG A 207 5.61 0.99 29.17
N GLU A 208 4.92 1.78 28.35
CA GLU A 208 5.18 1.84 26.91
C GLU A 208 6.17 2.94 26.51
N HIS A 209 6.38 3.96 27.38
CA HIS A 209 7.24 5.10 27.10
C HIS A 209 8.14 5.43 28.28
N TYR A 210 9.44 5.45 28.03
CA TYR A 210 10.40 5.95 29.01
C TYR A 210 10.45 7.49 28.97
N GLY A 211 10.49 8.12 30.14
CA GLY A 211 10.52 9.59 30.24
C GLY A 211 9.22 10.25 29.80
N LEU A 212 9.30 11.34 29.05
CA LEU A 212 8.18 12.11 28.50
C LEU A 212 7.16 12.60 29.56
N GLN A 213 7.62 12.92 30.79
CA GLN A 213 6.75 13.21 31.93
C GLN A 213 5.72 14.32 31.62
N LYS A 214 6.17 15.44 31.04
CA LYS A 214 5.26 16.56 30.67
C LYS A 214 4.17 16.14 29.70
N VAL A 215 4.49 15.27 28.73
CA VAL A 215 3.52 14.76 27.74
C VAL A 215 2.51 13.83 28.45
N LYS A 216 2.97 12.92 29.29
CA LYS A 216 2.13 12.00 30.09
C LYS A 216 1.19 12.77 31.01
N GLU A 217 1.71 13.74 31.76
CA GLU A 217 0.92 14.61 32.64
C GLU A 217 -0.19 15.33 31.86
N ARG A 218 0.16 15.92 30.71
CA ARG A 218 -0.83 16.60 29.86
C ARG A 218 -1.92 15.66 29.35
N ILE A 219 -1.55 14.44 28.97
CA ILE A 219 -2.53 13.43 28.58
C ILE A 219 -3.46 13.06 29.75
N LEU A 220 -2.92 12.86 30.93
CA LEU A 220 -3.71 12.53 32.13
C LEU A 220 -4.63 13.69 32.54
N GLU A 221 -4.20 14.94 32.41
CA GLU A 221 -5.05 16.12 32.63
C GLU A 221 -6.24 16.13 31.65
N LEU A 222 -6.00 15.87 30.35
CA LEU A 222 -7.06 15.80 29.36
C LEU A 222 -8.07 14.67 29.67
N LEU A 223 -7.60 13.52 30.16
CA LEU A 223 -8.46 12.44 30.59
C LEU A 223 -9.28 12.82 31.83
N ALA A 224 -8.66 13.58 32.76
CA ALA A 224 -9.39 14.08 33.95
C ALA A 224 -10.50 15.06 33.56
N VAL A 225 -10.22 16.01 32.69
CA VAL A 225 -11.22 16.97 32.18
C VAL A 225 -12.38 16.22 31.52
N ARG A 226 -12.08 15.21 30.70
CA ARG A 226 -13.09 14.41 30.03
C ARG A 226 -13.93 13.58 31.01
N LYS A 227 -13.31 13.09 32.08
CA LYS A 227 -14.04 12.39 33.15
C LYS A 227 -15.00 13.31 33.89
N LEU A 228 -14.61 14.57 34.13
CA LEU A 228 -15.44 15.57 34.83
C LEU A 228 -16.56 16.12 33.95
N ASN A 229 -16.32 16.25 32.65
CA ASN A 229 -17.31 16.77 31.72
C ASN A 229 -17.33 15.90 30.46
N GLN A 230 -18.30 15.02 30.33
CA GLN A 230 -18.50 14.10 29.23
C GLN A 230 -18.98 14.81 27.96
N ASP A 231 -19.53 16.03 28.06
CA ASP A 231 -20.05 16.83 26.96
C ASP A 231 -18.95 17.61 26.22
N VAL A 232 -17.72 17.58 26.71
CA VAL A 232 -16.58 18.20 26.00
C VAL A 232 -16.32 17.45 24.68
N LYS A 233 -16.83 18.04 23.61
CA LYS A 233 -16.67 17.53 22.25
C LYS A 233 -15.29 17.90 21.70
N GLY A 234 -14.66 16.95 20.97
CA GLY A 234 -13.63 17.29 19.98
C GLY A 234 -12.31 17.83 20.53
N GLN A 235 -11.74 17.26 21.60
CA GLN A 235 -10.38 17.64 21.99
C GLN A 235 -9.37 17.18 20.94
N ILE A 236 -8.62 18.13 20.39
CA ILE A 236 -7.54 17.90 19.46
C ILE A 236 -6.21 17.97 20.22
N ILE A 237 -5.43 16.91 20.18
CA ILE A 237 -4.10 16.85 20.76
C ILE A 237 -3.08 16.97 19.64
N CYS A 238 -2.26 17.99 19.67
CA CYS A 238 -1.17 18.18 18.71
C CYS A 238 0.16 17.75 19.33
N LEU A 239 0.80 16.72 18.77
CA LEU A 239 2.11 16.23 19.18
C LEU A 239 3.19 16.80 18.26
N VAL A 240 4.00 17.74 18.78
CA VAL A 240 5.07 18.40 18.03
C VAL A 240 6.43 17.93 18.54
N GLY A 241 7.34 17.68 17.62
CA GLY A 241 8.72 17.29 17.95
C GLY A 241 9.46 16.71 16.74
N PRO A 242 10.79 16.48 16.86
CA PRO A 242 11.59 15.94 15.76
C PRO A 242 11.13 14.53 15.36
N PRO A 243 11.57 14.04 14.18
CA PRO A 243 11.28 12.66 13.78
C PRO A 243 11.92 11.66 14.75
N GLY A 244 11.31 10.48 14.91
CA GLY A 244 11.85 9.39 15.73
C GLY A 244 11.63 9.49 17.24
N VAL A 245 11.06 10.56 17.78
CA VAL A 245 10.82 10.72 19.24
C VAL A 245 9.59 9.97 19.77
N GLY A 246 8.89 9.22 18.92
CA GLY A 246 7.75 8.39 19.36
C GLY A 246 6.38 9.06 19.34
N LYS A 247 6.16 10.14 18.57
CA LYS A 247 4.85 10.81 18.46
C LYS A 247 3.72 9.84 18.13
N THR A 248 3.89 9.04 17.09
CA THR A 248 2.89 8.05 16.65
C THR A 248 2.66 6.96 17.69
N SER A 249 3.72 6.48 18.37
CA SER A 249 3.59 5.45 19.41
C SER A 249 2.87 5.96 20.66
N VAL A 250 3.08 7.22 21.04
CA VAL A 250 2.32 7.86 22.13
C VAL A 250 0.82 7.91 21.80
N ALA A 251 0.45 8.27 20.57
CA ALA A 251 -0.95 8.29 20.14
C ALA A 251 -1.60 6.88 20.20
N ILE A 252 -0.85 5.84 19.83
CA ILE A 252 -1.30 4.45 19.95
C ILE A 252 -1.54 4.09 21.43
N SER A 253 -0.64 4.49 22.31
CA SER A 253 -0.76 4.22 23.75
C SER A 253 -1.94 4.98 24.38
N ILE A 254 -2.25 6.19 23.91
CA ILE A 254 -3.45 6.93 24.31
C ILE A 254 -4.71 6.17 23.90
N ALA A 255 -4.77 5.64 22.67
CA ALA A 255 -5.91 4.86 22.23
C ALA A 255 -6.12 3.61 23.09
N ARG A 256 -5.05 2.92 23.45
CA ARG A 256 -5.09 1.76 24.36
C ARG A 256 -5.51 2.13 25.78
N ALA A 257 -4.97 3.21 26.32
CA ALA A 257 -5.31 3.70 27.65
C ALA A 257 -6.78 4.07 27.76
N LEU A 258 -7.37 4.61 26.69
CA LEU A 258 -8.79 4.96 26.59
C LEU A 258 -9.70 3.78 26.22
N ASN A 259 -9.16 2.61 25.93
CA ASN A 259 -9.90 1.47 25.35
C ASN A 259 -10.61 1.84 24.03
N ARG A 260 -10.03 2.76 23.25
CA ARG A 260 -10.55 3.16 21.93
C ARG A 260 -9.86 2.44 20.81
N LYS A 261 -10.61 2.14 19.75
CA LYS A 261 -10.02 1.70 18.50
C LYS A 261 -9.23 2.85 17.87
N LEU A 262 -8.10 2.54 17.25
CA LEU A 262 -7.27 3.51 16.55
C LEU A 262 -7.64 3.53 15.06
N ALA A 263 -7.94 4.71 14.54
CA ALA A 263 -8.10 4.96 13.11
C ALA A 263 -6.92 5.85 12.66
N ARG A 264 -5.97 5.30 11.91
CA ARG A 264 -4.78 6.03 11.47
C ARG A 264 -4.95 6.51 10.04
N LEU A 265 -4.72 7.81 9.83
CA LEU A 265 -4.64 8.46 8.53
C LEU A 265 -3.24 9.05 8.34
N SER A 266 -2.51 8.58 7.32
CA SER A 266 -1.31 9.27 6.86
C SER A 266 -1.75 10.37 5.89
N LEU A 267 -1.42 11.60 6.21
CA LEU A 267 -1.70 12.77 5.37
C LEU A 267 -0.49 13.18 4.53
N GLY A 268 0.65 12.52 4.72
CA GLY A 268 1.85 12.76 3.93
C GLY A 268 1.63 12.44 2.45
N GLY A 269 1.83 13.45 1.59
CA GLY A 269 1.65 13.31 0.14
C GLY A 269 0.22 13.47 -0.37
N VAL A 270 -0.76 13.74 0.50
CA VAL A 270 -2.12 14.11 0.09
C VAL A 270 -2.08 15.49 -0.55
N ARG A 271 -2.61 15.60 -1.77
CA ARG A 271 -2.64 16.84 -2.55
C ARG A 271 -4.04 17.31 -2.91
N ASP A 272 -5.01 16.39 -2.90
CA ASP A 272 -6.38 16.66 -3.26
C ASP A 272 -7.28 16.64 -2.02
N GLU A 273 -8.07 17.70 -1.84
CA GLU A 273 -9.10 17.81 -0.80
C GLU A 273 -10.10 16.64 -0.87
N ALA A 274 -10.40 16.16 -2.09
CA ALA A 274 -11.31 15.04 -2.31
C ALA A 274 -10.81 13.72 -1.70
N GLU A 275 -9.51 13.54 -1.51
CA GLU A 275 -8.99 12.36 -0.82
C GLU A 275 -9.43 12.33 0.66
N ILE A 276 -9.52 13.48 1.30
CA ILE A 276 -9.90 13.61 2.73
C ILE A 276 -11.42 13.57 2.88
N ARG A 277 -12.13 14.44 2.14
CA ARG A 277 -13.61 14.57 2.21
C ARG A 277 -14.36 13.47 1.47
N GLY A 278 -13.76 12.86 0.44
CA GLY A 278 -14.40 11.98 -0.51
C GLY A 278 -14.86 12.71 -1.77
N HIS A 279 -15.07 11.95 -2.82
CA HIS A 279 -15.58 12.47 -4.09
C HIS A 279 -17.10 12.70 -4.01
N ARG A 280 -17.58 13.62 -4.84
CA ARG A 280 -19.04 13.80 -4.96
C ARG A 280 -19.67 12.50 -5.45
N LYS A 281 -20.75 12.07 -4.79
CA LYS A 281 -21.43 10.79 -5.05
C LYS A 281 -21.92 10.60 -6.50
N THR A 282 -21.96 11.66 -7.30
CA THR A 282 -22.41 11.63 -8.70
C THR A 282 -21.31 11.22 -9.69
N TYR A 283 -20.05 11.10 -9.25
CA TYR A 283 -18.96 10.70 -10.13
C TYR A 283 -18.83 9.17 -10.18
N ILE A 284 -18.63 8.63 -11.38
CA ILE A 284 -18.28 7.22 -11.57
C ILE A 284 -16.94 6.97 -10.87
N GLY A 285 -16.90 5.97 -9.98
CA GLY A 285 -15.72 5.70 -9.15
C GLY A 285 -15.59 6.60 -7.91
N ALA A 286 -16.66 7.30 -7.50
CA ALA A 286 -16.67 8.05 -6.25
C ALA A 286 -16.37 7.15 -5.07
N MET A 287 -15.36 7.53 -4.29
CA MET A 287 -14.94 6.81 -3.08
C MET A 287 -15.18 7.67 -1.84
N PRO A 288 -15.50 7.03 -0.70
CA PRO A 288 -15.58 7.75 0.57
C PRO A 288 -14.22 8.34 0.92
N GLY A 289 -14.21 9.48 1.62
CA GLY A 289 -12.99 10.11 2.07
C GLY A 289 -12.20 9.24 3.05
N ARG A 290 -10.93 9.52 3.18
CA ARG A 290 -9.99 8.77 4.05
C ARG A 290 -10.47 8.70 5.51
N ILE A 291 -11.15 9.74 6.01
CA ILE A 291 -11.70 9.75 7.36
C ILE A 291 -12.78 8.68 7.51
N MET A 292 -13.74 8.62 6.58
CA MET A 292 -14.81 7.62 6.60
C MET A 292 -14.25 6.20 6.44
N THR A 293 -13.30 6.03 5.52
CA THR A 293 -12.62 4.74 5.32
C THR A 293 -11.90 4.28 6.60
N ALA A 294 -11.23 5.20 7.30
CA ALA A 294 -10.56 4.87 8.55
C ALA A 294 -11.54 4.48 9.69
N LEU A 295 -12.72 5.12 9.75
CA LEU A 295 -13.77 4.75 10.69
C LEU A 295 -14.37 3.37 10.37
N ILE A 296 -14.60 3.07 9.10
CA ILE A 296 -15.05 1.74 8.65
C ILE A 296 -14.04 0.66 9.07
N GLN A 297 -12.74 0.91 8.86
CA GLN A 297 -11.68 -0.02 9.26
C GLN A 297 -11.58 -0.18 10.77
N ALA A 298 -11.74 0.89 11.54
CA ALA A 298 -11.73 0.87 12.99
C ALA A 298 -12.95 0.18 13.59
N LYS A 299 -14.05 0.05 12.84
CA LYS A 299 -15.33 -0.55 13.27
C LYS A 299 -15.87 0.05 14.57
N SER A 300 -15.62 1.35 14.79
CA SER A 300 -16.07 2.06 15.99
C SER A 300 -16.31 3.53 15.70
N LYS A 301 -17.49 4.05 16.13
CA LYS A 301 -17.85 5.46 15.91
C LYS A 301 -17.05 6.43 16.79
N ASN A 302 -16.51 5.95 17.91
CA ASN A 302 -15.68 6.74 18.83
C ASN A 302 -14.19 6.40 18.73
N ALA A 303 -13.73 5.94 17.55
CA ALA A 303 -12.32 5.68 17.32
C ALA A 303 -11.46 6.93 17.58
N LEU A 304 -10.24 6.73 18.07
CA LEU A 304 -9.24 7.78 18.15
C LEU A 304 -8.64 7.96 16.75
N LEU A 305 -8.87 9.13 16.14
CA LEU A 305 -8.30 9.48 14.84
C LEU A 305 -6.88 9.99 15.02
N LEU A 306 -5.91 9.30 14.43
CA LEU A 306 -4.51 9.75 14.37
C LEU A 306 -4.23 10.30 12.97
N LEU A 307 -4.08 11.63 12.89
CA LEU A 307 -3.65 12.32 11.68
C LEU A 307 -2.13 12.40 11.70
N ASP A 308 -1.46 11.55 10.93
CA ASP A 308 0.00 11.48 10.90
C ASP A 308 0.55 12.28 9.72
N GLU A 309 1.75 12.87 9.89
CA GLU A 309 2.44 13.64 8.85
C GLU A 309 1.66 14.85 8.33
N ILE A 310 0.92 15.54 9.20
CA ILE A 310 0.14 16.73 8.84
C ILE A 310 1.02 17.90 8.31
N ASP A 311 2.27 17.91 8.72
CA ASP A 311 3.30 18.88 8.28
C ASP A 311 3.73 18.66 6.83
N LYS A 312 3.38 17.52 6.24
CA LYS A 312 3.67 17.18 4.84
C LYS A 312 2.48 17.40 3.90
N LEU A 313 1.40 18.01 4.37
CA LEU A 313 0.31 18.43 3.50
C LEU A 313 0.82 19.50 2.54
N GLY A 314 0.69 19.25 1.24
CA GLY A 314 1.05 20.21 0.20
C GLY A 314 -0.20 20.91 -0.32
N SER A 315 -0.10 22.23 -0.59
CA SER A 315 -1.11 22.94 -1.36
C SER A 315 -0.68 22.95 -2.83
N ASP A 316 -1.51 22.40 -3.71
CA ASP A 316 -1.34 22.45 -5.16
C ASP A 316 -2.50 23.21 -5.80
N TYR A 317 -2.36 23.54 -7.10
CA TYR A 317 -3.41 24.19 -7.92
C TYR A 317 -4.77 23.45 -7.92
N LYS A 318 -4.84 22.22 -7.40
CA LYS A 318 -6.04 21.38 -7.38
C LYS A 318 -6.87 21.46 -6.09
N GLY A 319 -6.39 22.17 -5.09
CA GLY A 319 -7.11 22.33 -3.81
C GLY A 319 -6.17 22.47 -2.62
N ASP A 320 -6.76 22.83 -1.49
CA ASP A 320 -6.07 22.91 -0.20
C ASP A 320 -6.59 21.80 0.74
N PRO A 321 -5.86 20.70 0.88
CA PRO A 321 -6.26 19.62 1.79
C PRO A 321 -6.43 20.07 3.24
N SER A 322 -5.77 21.17 3.66
CA SER A 322 -5.90 21.72 5.00
C SER A 322 -7.32 22.24 5.24
N SER A 323 -7.98 22.78 4.20
CA SER A 323 -9.37 23.24 4.28
C SER A 323 -10.37 22.10 4.52
N ALA A 324 -10.00 20.88 4.17
CA ALA A 324 -10.81 19.70 4.41
C ALA A 324 -10.81 19.25 5.88
N LEU A 325 -9.85 19.71 6.67
CA LEU A 325 -9.69 19.39 8.09
C LEU A 325 -10.27 20.46 9.03
N LEU A 326 -10.64 21.63 8.50
CA LEU A 326 -11.33 22.71 9.19
C LEU A 326 -12.84 22.49 9.21
#